data_9043ddf6c694836b43579f9bee7aa38f
#
_entry.id   9043ddf6c694836b43579f9bee7aa38f
#
_cell.length_a   1.000
_cell.length_b   1.000
_cell.length_c   1.000
_cell.angle_alpha   90.00
_cell.angle_beta   90.00
_cell.angle_gamma   90.00
#
_symmetry.space_group_name_H-M   'P 1'
#
loop_
_entity.id
_entity.type
_entity.pdbx_description
1 polymer ?
#
loop_
_entity_poly.entity_id
_entity_poly.type
_entity_poly.pdbx_seq_one_letter_code
_entity_poly.pdbx_strand_id
1 'polypeptide(L)'
;MVPASQNVLIRRVVTTPSTRPADRYGDRKPGRGLKLAGAITGAALAVAAILFIGRAADSQIEAEALSYEQSDGVMTASIEVLRRPDTVVTCDVVAVDIRQIIVGQTELVVPATSNRRVVVDVDIPLQGDSVAVSVRGCEPSNRR
;
A
#
# COMPACT_ATOMS: atom_id res chain seq x y z
N MET A 1 71.66 -37.30 12.33
CA MET A 1 70.45 -37.41 11.51
C MET A 1 69.86 -36.02 11.45
N VAL A 2 70.02 -35.33 10.33
CA VAL A 2 69.58 -33.97 10.09
C VAL A 2 68.45 -34.06 9.07
N PRO A 3 67.25 -33.53 9.32
CA PRO A 3 66.25 -33.46 8.29
C PRO A 3 66.40 -32.14 7.46
N ALA A 4 66.22 -32.33 6.17
CA ALA A 4 66.40 -31.37 5.11
C ALA A 4 65.44 -30.19 5.17
N SER A 5 65.98 -28.98 5.00
CA SER A 5 65.24 -27.73 4.73
C SER A 5 64.54 -27.80 3.38
N GLN A 6 63.24 -27.70 3.37
CA GLN A 6 62.47 -27.48 2.14
C GLN A 6 62.37 -25.97 1.89
N ASN A 7 63.12 -25.49 0.90
CA ASN A 7 63.00 -24.17 0.34
C ASN A 7 61.67 -24.05 -0.45
N VAL A 8 60.70 -23.40 0.12
CA VAL A 8 59.47 -23.01 -0.58
C VAL A 8 59.77 -21.73 -1.42
N LEU A 9 59.97 -21.95 -2.70
CA LEU A 9 60.03 -20.86 -3.71
C LEU A 9 58.67 -20.21 -3.84
N ILE A 10 58.49 -19.05 -3.15
CA ILE A 10 57.36 -18.20 -3.35
C ILE A 10 57.50 -17.52 -4.71
N ARG A 11 56.83 -18.07 -5.71
CA ARG A 11 56.65 -17.45 -7.02
C ARG A 11 55.83 -16.19 -6.86
N ARG A 12 56.51 -15.03 -6.84
CA ARG A 12 55.82 -13.73 -6.98
C ARG A 12 55.11 -13.69 -8.31
N VAL A 13 53.78 -13.80 -8.28
CA VAL A 13 52.94 -13.48 -9.43
C VAL A 13 53.01 -11.95 -9.62
N VAL A 14 53.82 -11.53 -10.59
CA VAL A 14 53.83 -10.14 -11.06
C VAL A 14 52.53 -9.93 -11.84
N THR A 15 51.52 -9.43 -11.17
CA THR A 15 50.32 -8.88 -11.83
C THR A 15 50.71 -7.57 -12.50
N THR A 16 51.05 -7.64 -13.78
CA THR A 16 51.15 -6.47 -14.62
C THR A 16 49.77 -5.84 -14.73
N PRO A 17 49.56 -4.59 -14.29
CA PRO A 17 48.29 -3.91 -14.52
C PRO A 17 48.13 -3.76 -16.04
N SER A 18 47.11 -4.43 -16.58
CA SER A 18 46.68 -4.25 -17.95
C SER A 18 46.14 -2.84 -18.12
N THR A 19 47.02 -1.90 -18.39
CA THR A 19 46.63 -0.55 -18.84
C THR A 19 45.98 -0.72 -20.22
N ARG A 20 44.64 -0.75 -20.27
CA ARG A 20 43.90 -0.63 -21.51
C ARG A 20 44.30 0.69 -22.16
N PRO A 21 44.75 0.69 -23.43
CA PRO A 21 45.06 1.93 -24.12
C PRO A 21 43.80 2.78 -24.22
N ALA A 22 43.80 3.94 -23.56
CA ALA A 22 42.68 4.87 -23.48
C ALA A 22 42.29 5.46 -24.87
N ASP A 23 43.20 5.38 -25.83
CA ASP A 23 43.04 6.01 -27.15
C ASP A 23 42.09 5.28 -28.11
N ARG A 24 41.72 4.02 -27.88
CA ARG A 24 40.80 3.29 -28.76
C ARG A 24 39.34 3.30 -28.35
N TYR A 25 39.06 3.65 -27.12
CA TYR A 25 37.70 3.81 -26.60
C TYR A 25 37.62 5.21 -25.99
N GLY A 26 37.44 6.20 -26.86
CA GLY A 26 37.32 7.58 -26.45
C GLY A 26 36.37 7.69 -25.23
N ASP A 27 36.82 8.34 -24.16
CA ASP A 27 35.98 8.71 -23.04
C ASP A 27 34.76 9.49 -23.54
N ARG A 28 33.67 8.78 -23.78
CA ARG A 28 32.40 9.42 -24.03
C ARG A 28 31.99 10.14 -22.78
N LYS A 29 32.42 11.40 -22.65
CA LYS A 29 31.89 12.29 -21.65
C LYS A 29 30.37 12.26 -21.81
N PRO A 30 29.60 11.91 -20.76
CA PRO A 30 28.14 11.87 -20.86
C PRO A 30 27.67 13.22 -21.39
N GLY A 31 27.14 13.24 -22.59
CA GLY A 31 26.73 14.45 -23.28
C GLY A 31 25.70 15.20 -22.44
N ARG A 32 25.60 16.52 -22.61
CA ARG A 32 24.61 17.37 -21.92
C ARG A 32 23.19 16.79 -22.00
N GLY A 33 22.87 16.06 -23.09
CA GLY A 33 21.58 15.40 -23.26
C GLY A 33 21.29 14.29 -22.25
N LEU A 34 22.30 13.49 -21.86
CA LEU A 34 22.11 12.44 -20.86
C LEU A 34 21.87 13.01 -19.46
N LYS A 35 22.53 14.14 -19.13
CA LYS A 35 22.29 14.85 -17.85
C LYS A 35 20.89 15.47 -17.81
N LEU A 36 20.42 16.05 -18.92
CA LEU A 36 19.08 16.60 -19.07
C LEU A 36 18.00 15.50 -18.98
N ALA A 37 18.21 14.39 -19.66
CA ALA A 37 17.30 13.25 -19.59
C ALA A 37 17.19 12.71 -18.15
N GLY A 38 18.32 12.56 -17.44
CA GLY A 38 18.34 12.15 -16.05
C GLY A 38 17.61 13.12 -15.12
N ALA A 39 17.76 14.43 -15.33
CA ALA A 39 17.08 15.45 -14.54
C ALA A 39 15.56 15.43 -14.74
N ILE A 40 15.10 15.28 -16.01
CA ILE A 40 13.67 15.21 -16.33
C ILE A 40 13.05 13.94 -15.75
N THR A 41 13.72 12.79 -15.88
CA THR A 41 13.23 11.53 -15.29
C THR A 41 13.18 11.61 -13.77
N GLY A 42 14.20 12.18 -13.12
CA GLY A 42 14.21 12.38 -11.68
C GLY A 42 13.07 13.29 -11.19
N ALA A 43 12.81 14.40 -11.89
CA ALA A 43 11.73 15.31 -11.57
C ALA A 43 10.34 14.63 -11.75
N ALA A 44 10.15 13.87 -12.82
CA ALA A 44 8.90 13.14 -13.06
C ALA A 44 8.63 12.09 -11.98
N LEU A 45 9.65 11.35 -11.56
CA LEU A 45 9.53 10.38 -10.46
C LEU A 45 9.23 11.05 -9.12
N ALA A 46 9.83 12.20 -8.84
CA ALA A 46 9.56 12.96 -7.62
C ALA A 46 8.11 13.46 -7.58
N VAL A 47 7.58 13.99 -8.68
CA VAL A 47 6.18 14.42 -8.80
C VAL A 47 5.23 13.22 -8.64
N ALA A 48 5.52 12.10 -9.30
CA ALA A 48 4.72 10.88 -9.16
C ALA A 48 4.71 10.37 -7.71
N ALA A 49 5.85 10.39 -7.02
CA ALA A 49 5.94 9.99 -5.61
C ALA A 49 5.11 10.90 -4.70
N ILE A 50 5.17 12.23 -4.89
CA ILE A 50 4.38 13.18 -4.11
C ILE A 50 2.87 12.96 -4.32
N LEU A 51 2.44 12.75 -5.57
CA LEU A 51 1.04 12.48 -5.88
C LEU A 51 0.57 11.14 -5.29
N PHE A 52 1.44 10.13 -5.30
CA PHE A 52 1.13 8.81 -4.73
C PHE A 52 1.03 8.87 -3.19
N ILE A 53 1.97 9.55 -2.53
CA ILE A 53 1.94 9.76 -1.07
C ILE A 53 0.72 10.60 -0.68
N GLY A 54 0.38 11.63 -1.45
CA GLY A 54 -0.81 12.46 -1.21
C GLY A 54 -2.10 11.63 -1.24
N ARG A 55 -2.24 10.75 -2.24
CA ARG A 55 -3.40 9.85 -2.31
C ARG A 55 -3.43 8.80 -1.20
N ALA A 56 -2.28 8.22 -0.85
CA ALA A 56 -2.19 7.26 0.25
C ALA A 56 -2.48 7.88 1.62
N ALA A 57 -2.17 9.16 1.81
CA ALA A 57 -2.49 9.89 3.03
C ALA A 57 -3.98 10.26 3.16
N ASP A 58 -4.70 10.35 2.04
CA ASP A 58 -6.13 10.69 2.02
C ASP A 58 -7.03 9.47 2.33
N SER A 59 -6.50 8.25 2.17
CA SER A 59 -7.21 6.98 2.43
C SER A 59 -7.09 6.50 3.89
N GLN A 60 -7.11 7.41 4.87
CA GLN A 60 -7.03 7.06 6.31
C GLN A 60 -8.41 6.76 6.93
N ILE A 61 -9.34 6.26 6.13
CA ILE A 61 -10.61 5.74 6.63
C ILE A 61 -10.52 4.22 6.52
N GLU A 62 -10.54 3.55 7.67
CA GLU A 62 -10.55 2.10 7.77
C GLU A 62 -11.84 1.68 8.47
N ALA A 63 -12.53 0.71 7.92
CA ALA A 63 -13.77 0.22 8.50
C ALA A 63 -13.79 -1.31 8.45
N GLU A 64 -14.16 -1.92 9.57
CA GLU A 64 -14.20 -3.36 9.75
C GLU A 64 -15.46 -3.77 10.50
N ALA A 65 -16.06 -4.88 10.09
CA ALA A 65 -17.16 -5.51 10.81
C ALA A 65 -16.61 -6.31 12.00
N LEU A 66 -16.98 -5.93 13.23
CA LEU A 66 -16.54 -6.61 14.44
C LEU A 66 -17.41 -7.83 14.77
N SER A 67 -18.72 -7.68 14.61
CA SER A 67 -19.69 -8.73 14.86
C SER A 67 -20.92 -8.52 14.00
N TYR A 68 -21.64 -9.60 13.73
CA TYR A 68 -22.90 -9.54 13.01
C TYR A 68 -23.81 -10.69 13.47
N GLU A 69 -25.12 -10.44 13.46
CA GLU A 69 -26.15 -11.40 13.82
C GLU A 69 -27.33 -11.28 12.84
N GLN A 70 -27.85 -12.40 12.37
CA GLN A 70 -29.00 -12.43 11.49
C GLN A 70 -30.27 -12.80 12.28
N SER A 71 -31.32 -11.98 12.15
CA SER A 71 -32.65 -12.23 12.70
C SER A 71 -33.72 -11.70 11.76
N ASP A 72 -34.77 -12.49 11.53
CA ASP A 72 -35.99 -12.08 10.80
C ASP A 72 -35.74 -11.39 9.44
N GLY A 73 -34.73 -11.83 8.69
CA GLY A 73 -34.42 -11.27 7.36
C GLY A 73 -33.65 -9.96 7.43
N VAL A 74 -33.12 -9.60 8.59
CA VAL A 74 -32.23 -8.46 8.80
C VAL A 74 -30.90 -8.96 9.37
N MET A 75 -29.80 -8.41 8.89
CA MET A 75 -28.47 -8.59 9.45
C MET A 75 -28.09 -7.34 10.23
N THR A 76 -28.02 -7.46 11.55
CA THR A 76 -27.46 -6.38 12.39
C THR A 76 -25.96 -6.58 12.51
N ALA A 77 -25.17 -5.56 12.19
CA ALA A 77 -23.71 -5.60 12.26
C ALA A 77 -23.15 -4.42 13.04
N SER A 78 -22.15 -4.70 13.88
CA SER A 78 -21.35 -3.66 14.55
C SER A 78 -20.11 -3.37 13.72
N ILE A 79 -20.03 -2.16 13.18
CA ILE A 79 -18.93 -1.72 12.32
C ILE A 79 -18.02 -0.76 13.10
N GLU A 80 -16.75 -1.09 13.20
CA GLU A 80 -15.74 -0.18 13.70
C GLU A 80 -15.22 0.68 12.54
N VAL A 81 -15.25 2.00 12.71
CA VAL A 81 -14.74 2.95 11.72
C VAL A 81 -13.64 3.79 12.35
N LEU A 82 -12.44 3.68 11.77
CA LEU A 82 -11.29 4.50 12.11
C LEU A 82 -11.19 5.65 11.10
N ARG A 83 -11.21 6.89 11.56
CA ARG A 83 -11.24 8.07 10.71
C ARG A 83 -10.57 9.27 11.36
N ARG A 84 -10.41 10.37 10.62
CA ARG A 84 -10.00 11.65 11.22
C ARG A 84 -11.13 12.19 12.12
N PRO A 85 -10.79 12.79 13.28
CA PRO A 85 -11.79 13.49 14.10
C PRO A 85 -12.58 14.53 13.26
N ASP A 86 -13.80 14.79 13.71
CA ASP A 86 -14.69 15.83 13.15
C ASP A 86 -14.99 15.69 11.63
N THR A 87 -14.83 14.47 11.09
CA THR A 87 -15.16 14.16 9.70
C THR A 87 -16.43 13.28 9.66
N VAL A 88 -17.40 13.64 8.84
CA VAL A 88 -18.52 12.74 8.51
C VAL A 88 -18.05 11.75 7.46
N VAL A 89 -18.33 10.47 7.68
CA VAL A 89 -17.96 9.39 6.76
C VAL A 89 -19.19 8.61 6.36
N THR A 90 -19.30 8.30 5.10
CA THR A 90 -20.32 7.39 4.55
C THR A 90 -19.63 6.11 4.10
N CYS A 91 -20.10 4.97 4.61
CA CYS A 91 -19.59 3.64 4.27
C CYS A 91 -20.67 2.81 3.56
N ASP A 92 -20.28 2.08 2.53
CA ASP A 92 -21.13 1.10 1.86
C ASP A 92 -20.93 -0.27 2.50
N VAL A 93 -21.96 -0.78 3.16
CA VAL A 93 -21.94 -2.05 3.89
C VAL A 93 -22.80 -3.07 3.16
N VAL A 94 -22.23 -4.25 2.92
CA VAL A 94 -22.90 -5.33 2.18
C VAL A 94 -22.92 -6.61 3.00
N ALA A 95 -24.01 -7.35 2.86
CA ALA A 95 -24.16 -8.71 3.36
C ALA A 95 -24.03 -9.69 2.17
N VAL A 96 -23.26 -10.75 2.34
CA VAL A 96 -22.97 -11.71 1.27
C VAL A 96 -23.35 -13.13 1.66
N ASP A 97 -23.73 -13.93 0.68
CA ASP A 97 -23.98 -15.35 0.83
C ASP A 97 -22.69 -16.19 0.77
N ILE A 98 -22.80 -17.51 0.92
CA ILE A 98 -21.68 -18.45 0.83
C ILE A 98 -20.94 -18.41 -0.52
N ARG A 99 -21.56 -17.89 -1.58
CA ARG A 99 -20.98 -17.74 -2.92
C ARG A 99 -20.45 -16.32 -3.15
N GLN A 100 -20.41 -15.50 -2.11
CA GLN A 100 -20.01 -14.09 -2.16
C GLN A 100 -20.92 -13.21 -3.05
N ILE A 101 -22.18 -13.62 -3.21
CA ILE A 101 -23.19 -12.80 -3.87
C ILE A 101 -23.78 -11.86 -2.83
N ILE A 102 -23.96 -10.60 -3.21
CA ILE A 102 -24.56 -9.58 -2.34
C ILE A 102 -26.06 -9.90 -2.21
N VAL A 103 -26.50 -10.18 -0.97
CA VAL A 103 -27.90 -10.46 -0.60
C VAL A 103 -28.51 -9.34 0.23
N GLY A 104 -27.72 -8.35 0.64
CA GLY A 104 -28.17 -7.15 1.34
C GLY A 104 -27.16 -6.04 1.19
N GLN A 105 -27.62 -4.78 1.20
CA GLN A 105 -26.76 -3.61 1.10
C GLN A 105 -27.42 -2.44 1.81
N THR A 106 -26.60 -1.65 2.51
CA THR A 106 -27.05 -0.43 3.18
C THR A 106 -25.92 0.59 3.25
N GLU A 107 -26.30 1.85 3.35
CA GLU A 107 -25.37 2.97 3.53
C GLU A 107 -25.29 3.33 5.02
N LEU A 108 -24.09 3.25 5.60
CA LEU A 108 -23.82 3.66 6.98
C LEU A 108 -23.24 5.07 7.01
N VAL A 109 -23.95 6.01 7.62
CA VAL A 109 -23.46 7.37 7.83
C VAL A 109 -22.94 7.50 9.25
N VAL A 110 -21.65 7.74 9.39
CA VAL A 110 -20.97 7.96 10.68
C VAL A 110 -20.86 9.46 10.92
N PRO A 111 -21.54 10.02 11.93
CA PRO A 111 -21.55 11.46 12.19
C PRO A 111 -20.17 11.93 12.68
N ALA A 112 -19.89 13.22 12.48
CA ALA A 112 -18.67 13.86 12.98
C ALA A 112 -18.63 13.79 14.51
N THR A 113 -17.54 13.24 15.07
CA THR A 113 -17.25 13.20 16.49
C THR A 113 -15.77 13.46 16.72
N SER A 114 -15.39 13.86 17.93
CA SER A 114 -13.98 14.04 18.31
C SER A 114 -13.21 12.72 18.42
N ASN A 115 -13.92 11.59 18.48
CA ASN A 115 -13.29 10.26 18.54
C ASN A 115 -12.80 9.83 17.16
N ARG A 116 -11.55 9.37 17.12
CA ARG A 116 -10.96 8.80 15.90
C ARG A 116 -11.54 7.42 15.56
N ARG A 117 -11.91 6.65 16.60
CA ARG A 117 -12.47 5.31 16.51
C ARG A 117 -13.91 5.35 16.98
N VAL A 118 -14.83 4.87 16.16
CA VAL A 118 -16.27 4.85 16.47
C VAL A 118 -16.82 3.48 16.08
N VAL A 119 -17.60 2.88 16.95
CA VAL A 119 -18.36 1.66 16.63
C VAL A 119 -19.82 2.07 16.44
N VAL A 120 -20.42 1.63 15.35
CA VAL A 120 -21.81 1.93 15.00
C VAL A 120 -22.49 0.65 14.59
N ASP A 121 -23.69 0.42 15.13
CA ASP A 121 -24.54 -0.69 14.71
C ASP A 121 -25.35 -0.28 13.48
N VAL A 122 -25.49 -1.20 12.55
CA VAL A 122 -26.23 -1.00 11.30
C VAL A 122 -27.07 -2.21 10.96
N ASP A 123 -28.30 -1.97 10.53
CA ASP A 123 -29.23 -2.98 10.06
C ASP A 123 -29.22 -3.05 8.55
N ILE A 124 -28.98 -4.25 8.02
CA ILE A 124 -28.91 -4.53 6.59
C ILE A 124 -30.11 -5.41 6.22
N PRO A 125 -31.09 -4.90 5.47
CA PRO A 125 -32.20 -5.73 5.01
C PRO A 125 -31.70 -6.80 4.02
N LEU A 126 -32.08 -8.05 4.25
CA LEU A 126 -31.63 -9.19 3.45
C LEU A 126 -32.69 -9.62 2.44
N GLN A 127 -32.24 -10.03 1.25
CA GLN A 127 -33.05 -10.68 0.22
C GLN A 127 -32.78 -12.20 0.13
N GLY A 128 -32.04 -12.75 1.10
CA GLY A 128 -31.66 -14.17 1.17
C GLY A 128 -30.82 -14.44 2.40
N ASP A 129 -30.31 -15.67 2.52
CA ASP A 129 -29.43 -16.05 3.62
C ASP A 129 -28.05 -15.41 3.46
N SER A 130 -27.56 -14.77 4.51
CA SER A 130 -26.25 -14.17 4.54
C SER A 130 -25.33 -14.93 5.48
N VAL A 131 -24.03 -15.01 5.16
CA VAL A 131 -23.01 -15.67 5.98
C VAL A 131 -21.93 -14.70 6.47
N ALA A 132 -21.84 -13.50 5.87
CA ALA A 132 -20.85 -12.51 6.26
C ALA A 132 -21.29 -11.09 5.92
N VAL A 133 -20.71 -10.14 6.65
CA VAL A 133 -20.82 -8.70 6.38
C VAL A 133 -19.46 -8.17 5.99
N SER A 134 -19.41 -7.27 5.01
CA SER A 134 -18.19 -6.62 4.53
C SER A 134 -18.45 -5.15 4.25
N VAL A 135 -17.44 -4.31 4.52
CA VAL A 135 -17.44 -2.90 4.13
C VAL A 135 -16.72 -2.77 2.80
N ARG A 136 -17.41 -2.34 1.76
CA ARG A 136 -16.83 -2.20 0.40
C ARG A 136 -15.96 -0.96 0.26
N GLY A 137 -16.29 0.11 0.96
CA GLY A 137 -15.54 1.34 0.95
C GLY A 137 -16.19 2.40 1.81
N CYS A 138 -15.38 3.36 2.24
CA CYS A 138 -15.82 4.50 3.02
C CYS A 138 -15.27 5.78 2.39
N GLU A 139 -16.11 6.80 2.30
CA GLU A 139 -15.74 8.10 1.74
C GLU A 139 -16.06 9.21 2.72
N PRO A 140 -15.23 10.26 2.80
CA PRO A 140 -15.57 11.44 3.58
C PRO A 140 -16.79 12.10 2.96
N SER A 141 -17.89 12.22 3.71
CA SER A 141 -19.08 12.89 3.27
C SER A 141 -18.90 14.41 3.38
N ASN A 142 -18.67 15.07 2.24
CA ASN A 142 -18.59 16.52 2.19
C ASN A 142 -19.99 17.13 1.93
N ARG A 143 -20.98 16.77 2.76
CA ARG A 143 -22.27 17.49 2.71
C ARG A 143 -22.05 18.91 3.25
N ARG A 144 -21.99 19.84 2.34
CA ARG A 144 -22.16 21.27 2.65
C ARG A 144 -23.61 21.58 2.93
#